data_057217b32c6d5b466a4708512c99aa99
#
_entry.id   057217b32c6d5b466a4708512c99aa99
#
_cell.length_a   1.000
_cell.length_b   1.000
_cell.length_c   1.000
_cell.angle_alpha   90.00
_cell.angle_beta   90.00
_cell.angle_gamma   90.00
#
_symmetry.space_group_name_H-M   'P 1'
#
loop_
_entity.id
_entity.type
_entity.pdbx_description
1 polymer ?
#
loop_
_entity_poly.entity_id
_entity_poly.type
_entity_poly.pdbx_seq_one_letter_code
_entity_poly.pdbx_strand_id
1 'polypeptide(L)'
;MQAAFEAKGFQCEALIQSDPHHTPKDTPFVQDLLAVYEEQTGTRGECIAIGGGTYVHDIAGGVAFGMEYPDWDYHMHGDDEFLPLEQLGENTCMMAAAILRICGE
;
A
#
# COMPACT_ATOMS: atom_id res chain seq x y z
N MET A 1 -24.40 -6.27 8.62
CA MET A 1 -23.67 -7.55 8.39
C MET A 1 -23.87 -8.50 9.57
N GLN A 2 -23.61 -8.12 10.83
CA GLN A 2 -23.79 -8.94 12.03
C GLN A 2 -25.19 -9.57 12.11
N ALA A 3 -26.25 -8.79 12.01
CA ALA A 3 -27.63 -9.27 12.06
C ALA A 3 -27.97 -10.34 10.99
N ALA A 4 -27.32 -10.29 9.82
CA ALA A 4 -27.52 -11.29 8.78
C ALA A 4 -26.87 -12.64 9.10
N PHE A 5 -25.76 -12.63 9.83
CA PHE A 5 -25.12 -13.86 10.33
C PHE A 5 -25.88 -14.45 11.52
N GLU A 6 -26.33 -13.60 12.46
CA GLU A 6 -27.11 -14.01 13.62
C GLU A 6 -28.47 -14.65 13.19
N ALA A 7 -29.11 -14.09 12.16
CA ALA A 7 -30.33 -14.66 11.58
C ALA A 7 -30.14 -16.07 10.98
N LYS A 8 -28.88 -16.46 10.69
CA LYS A 8 -28.50 -17.79 10.20
C LYS A 8 -27.94 -18.72 11.31
N GLY A 9 -28.04 -18.29 12.57
CA GLY A 9 -27.62 -19.07 13.74
C GLY A 9 -26.12 -18.96 14.08
N PHE A 10 -25.39 -18.01 13.48
CA PHE A 10 -24.00 -17.74 13.87
C PHE A 10 -23.96 -16.79 15.07
N GLN A 11 -23.00 -17.01 15.96
CA GLN A 11 -22.68 -16.08 17.04
C GLN A 11 -21.48 -15.23 16.62
N CYS A 12 -21.62 -13.91 16.70
CA CYS A 12 -20.54 -12.95 16.43
C CYS A 12 -19.97 -12.49 17.78
N GLU A 13 -18.78 -13.00 18.16
CA GLU A 13 -18.16 -12.66 19.45
C GLU A 13 -17.31 -11.39 19.42
N ALA A 14 -16.70 -11.10 18.28
CA ALA A 14 -15.94 -9.87 18.10
C ALA A 14 -16.01 -9.39 16.67
N LEU A 15 -16.26 -8.08 16.50
CA LEU A 15 -16.17 -7.40 15.21
C LEU A 15 -15.12 -6.33 15.32
N ILE A 16 -14.03 -6.52 14.59
CA ILE A 16 -13.11 -5.41 14.31
C ILE A 16 -13.72 -4.66 13.14
N GLN A 17 -14.17 -3.45 13.39
CA GLN A 17 -14.66 -2.53 12.37
C GLN A 17 -13.71 -1.35 12.29
N SER A 18 -13.24 -1.06 11.09
CA SER A 18 -12.51 0.15 10.80
C SER A 18 -13.10 0.80 9.56
N ASP A 19 -13.10 2.12 9.52
CA ASP A 19 -13.48 2.84 8.32
C ASP A 19 -12.42 2.65 7.24
N PRO A 20 -12.77 2.68 5.95
CA PRO A 20 -11.80 2.62 4.88
C PRO A 20 -10.78 3.75 4.99
N HIS A 21 -9.49 3.42 4.90
CA HIS A 21 -8.44 4.42 4.82
C HIS A 21 -8.35 4.99 3.39
N HIS A 22 -8.30 6.30 3.27
CA HIS A 22 -8.15 6.97 1.98
C HIS A 22 -7.33 8.25 2.13
N THR A 23 -6.32 8.38 1.29
CA THR A 23 -5.56 9.62 1.12
C THR A 23 -5.76 10.13 -0.30
N PRO A 24 -6.24 11.37 -0.49
CA PRO A 24 -6.48 11.94 -1.82
C PRO A 24 -5.20 11.99 -2.65
N LYS A 25 -5.29 11.58 -3.92
CA LYS A 25 -4.14 11.52 -4.83
C LYS A 25 -3.52 12.88 -5.15
N ASP A 26 -4.29 13.96 -5.02
CA ASP A 26 -3.87 15.32 -5.32
C ASP A 26 -3.14 16.03 -4.16
N THR A 27 -2.90 15.31 -3.06
CA THR A 27 -2.04 15.83 -2.00
C THR A 27 -0.59 15.94 -2.46
N PRO A 28 0.15 16.99 -2.05
CA PRO A 28 1.57 17.14 -2.43
C PRO A 28 2.39 15.89 -2.11
N PHE A 29 2.20 15.32 -0.94
CA PHE A 29 2.87 14.09 -0.49
C PHE A 29 2.68 12.91 -1.46
N VAL A 30 1.46 12.65 -1.91
CA VAL A 30 1.17 11.58 -2.87
C VAL A 30 1.77 11.90 -4.24
N GLN A 31 1.69 13.15 -4.68
CA GLN A 31 2.28 13.57 -5.94
C GLN A 31 3.81 13.43 -5.96
N ASP A 32 4.48 13.74 -4.84
CA ASP A 32 5.93 13.51 -4.70
C ASP A 32 6.29 12.03 -4.78
N LEU A 33 5.52 11.14 -4.16
CA LEU A 33 5.74 9.70 -4.25
C LEU A 33 5.52 9.17 -5.67
N LEU A 34 4.46 9.62 -6.37
CA LEU A 34 4.21 9.25 -7.75
C LEU A 34 5.36 9.71 -8.67
N ALA A 35 5.84 10.95 -8.47
CA ALA A 35 6.97 11.47 -9.24
C ALA A 35 8.26 10.67 -8.99
N VAL A 36 8.55 10.29 -7.75
CA VAL A 36 9.69 9.41 -7.42
C VAL A 36 9.56 8.07 -8.12
N TYR A 37 8.39 7.45 -8.09
CA TYR A 37 8.15 6.19 -8.79
C TYR A 37 8.40 6.33 -10.29
N GLU A 38 7.85 7.35 -10.93
CA GLU A 38 8.02 7.60 -12.37
C GLU A 38 9.49 7.87 -12.74
N GLU A 39 10.22 8.63 -11.94
CA GLU A 39 11.65 8.92 -12.14
C GLU A 39 12.52 7.67 -12.01
N GLN A 40 12.21 6.78 -11.06
CA GLN A 40 13.02 5.59 -10.80
C GLN A 40 12.69 4.44 -11.75
N THR A 41 11.43 4.29 -12.18
CA THR A 41 10.99 3.14 -12.98
C THR A 41 10.80 3.46 -14.46
N GLY A 42 10.67 4.73 -14.82
CA GLY A 42 10.26 5.16 -16.17
C GLY A 42 8.80 4.82 -16.51
N THR A 43 8.04 4.33 -15.55
CA THR A 43 6.64 3.90 -15.72
C THR A 43 5.73 4.90 -15.00
N ARG A 44 4.58 5.20 -15.58
CA ARG A 44 3.61 6.10 -14.96
C ARG A 44 3.12 5.55 -13.64
N GLY A 45 3.18 6.37 -12.60
CA GLY A 45 2.67 6.06 -11.27
C GLY A 45 1.16 6.18 -11.18
N GLU A 46 0.53 5.24 -10.49
CA GLU A 46 -0.91 5.24 -10.25
C GLU A 46 -1.23 4.93 -8.79
N CYS A 47 -2.28 5.58 -8.28
CA CYS A 47 -2.82 5.21 -6.97
C CYS A 47 -3.74 4.01 -7.14
N ILE A 48 -3.52 2.99 -6.34
CA ILE A 48 -4.34 1.78 -6.32
C ILE A 48 -5.09 1.66 -5.00
N ALA A 49 -6.17 0.91 -5.00
CA ALA A 49 -6.89 0.52 -3.80
C ALA A 49 -6.74 -0.98 -3.59
N ILE A 50 -6.49 -1.38 -2.36
CA ILE A 50 -6.35 -2.79 -1.98
C ILE A 50 -7.46 -3.18 -1.00
N GLY A 51 -7.86 -4.44 -1.01
CA GLY A 51 -8.91 -4.96 -0.13
C GLY A 51 -8.45 -5.36 1.28
N GLY A 52 -7.15 -5.23 1.55
CA GLY A 52 -6.54 -5.56 2.85
C GLY A 52 -6.18 -4.32 3.67
N GLY A 53 -5.80 -4.54 4.93
CA GLY A 53 -5.24 -3.51 5.79
C GLY A 53 -3.72 -3.42 5.66
N THR A 54 -3.18 -2.23 5.89
CA THR A 54 -1.74 -1.99 6.00
C THR A 54 -1.43 -1.19 7.26
N TYR A 55 -0.16 -1.09 7.63
CA TYR A 55 0.27 -0.31 8.80
C TYR A 55 -0.09 1.18 8.74
N VAL A 56 -0.37 1.70 7.53
CA VAL A 56 -0.75 3.11 7.36
C VAL A 56 -2.22 3.38 7.64
N HIS A 57 -3.03 2.34 7.89
CA HIS A 57 -4.48 2.48 8.09
C HIS A 57 -4.85 3.49 9.18
N ASP A 58 -4.07 3.53 10.26
CA ASP A 58 -4.29 4.42 11.39
C ASP A 58 -3.46 5.72 11.32
N ILE A 59 -2.79 5.98 10.20
CA ILE A 59 -1.98 7.18 9.99
C ILE A 59 -2.71 8.13 9.06
N ALA A 60 -3.24 9.22 9.60
CA ALA A 60 -3.93 10.23 8.80
C ALA A 60 -3.03 10.79 7.69
N GLY A 61 -3.49 10.71 6.43
CA GLY A 61 -2.73 11.15 5.27
C GLY A 61 -1.59 10.22 4.83
N GLY A 62 -1.39 9.09 5.53
CA GLY A 62 -0.42 8.08 5.14
C GLY A 62 -0.85 7.30 3.89
N VAL A 63 0.11 6.71 3.21
CA VAL A 63 -0.09 5.77 2.09
C VAL A 63 0.93 4.64 2.15
N ALA A 64 0.59 3.48 1.61
CA ALA A 64 1.58 2.44 1.31
C ALA A 64 2.27 2.80 -0.01
N PHE A 65 3.58 2.61 -0.08
CA PHE A 65 4.40 2.95 -1.23
C PHE A 65 5.53 1.94 -1.43
N GLY A 66 5.72 1.51 -2.69
CA GLY A 66 6.82 0.66 -3.10
C GLY A 66 6.63 -0.83 -2.84
N MET A 67 7.66 -1.59 -3.03
CA MET A 67 7.87 -3.03 -2.85
C MET A 67 7.32 -3.93 -3.96
N GLU A 68 6.15 -3.68 -4.51
CA GLU A 68 5.52 -4.53 -5.53
C GLU A 68 5.35 -3.79 -6.84
N TYR A 69 5.61 -4.48 -7.93
CA TYR A 69 5.32 -4.00 -9.28
C TYR A 69 4.07 -4.69 -9.82
N PRO A 70 3.17 -3.97 -10.52
CA PRO A 70 1.84 -4.48 -10.90
C PRO A 70 1.86 -5.74 -11.78
N ASP A 71 2.94 -5.95 -12.53
CA ASP A 71 3.05 -7.05 -13.50
C ASP A 71 3.73 -8.31 -12.94
N TRP A 72 3.98 -8.35 -11.62
CA TRP A 72 4.64 -9.47 -10.96
C TRP A 72 3.70 -10.19 -9.99
N ASP A 73 3.72 -11.52 -10.03
CA ASP A 73 3.09 -12.36 -9.02
C ASP A 73 4.16 -12.80 -8.00
N TYR A 74 4.13 -12.18 -6.84
CA TYR A 74 5.07 -12.47 -5.72
C TYR A 74 4.60 -13.60 -4.82
N HIS A 75 3.50 -14.27 -5.16
CA HIS A 75 2.83 -15.27 -4.31
C HIS A 75 2.46 -14.73 -2.92
N MET A 76 2.12 -13.45 -2.82
CA MET A 76 1.83 -12.76 -1.56
C MET A 76 0.81 -13.55 -0.73
N HIS A 77 1.16 -13.80 0.55
CA HIS A 77 0.39 -14.64 1.47
C HIS A 77 0.22 -16.11 1.04
N GLY A 78 0.97 -16.55 0.06
CA GLY A 78 0.97 -17.93 -0.46
C GLY A 78 2.25 -18.69 -0.14
N ASP A 79 2.32 -19.92 -0.65
CA ASP A 79 3.53 -20.73 -0.59
C ASP A 79 4.61 -20.13 -1.50
N ASP A 80 5.87 -20.19 -1.04
CA ASP A 80 7.02 -19.68 -1.79
C ASP A 80 6.93 -18.18 -2.14
N GLU A 81 6.34 -17.36 -1.26
CA GLU A 81 6.38 -15.90 -1.39
C GLU A 81 7.82 -15.41 -1.52
N PHE A 82 8.08 -14.54 -2.46
CA PHE A 82 9.44 -14.10 -2.77
C PHE A 82 9.51 -12.63 -3.19
N LEU A 83 10.70 -12.06 -3.08
CA LEU A 83 11.05 -10.76 -3.63
C LEU A 83 12.37 -10.89 -4.40
N PRO A 84 12.44 -10.56 -5.69
CA PRO A 84 13.69 -10.54 -6.45
C PRO A 84 14.71 -9.58 -5.82
N LEU A 85 15.98 -9.99 -5.72
CA LEU A 85 17.02 -9.15 -5.13
C LEU A 85 17.25 -7.84 -5.90
N GLU A 86 17.07 -7.86 -7.21
CA GLU A 86 17.15 -6.65 -8.04
C GLU A 86 16.09 -5.65 -7.62
N GLN A 87 14.85 -6.10 -7.48
CA GLN A 87 13.74 -5.25 -7.04
C GLN A 87 13.92 -4.75 -5.61
N LEU A 88 14.52 -5.54 -4.72
CA LEU A 88 14.88 -5.07 -3.38
C LEU A 88 15.87 -3.90 -3.46
N GLY A 89 16.88 -3.98 -4.34
CA GLY A 89 17.81 -2.89 -4.59
C GLY A 89 17.12 -1.63 -5.14
N GLU A 90 16.30 -1.79 -6.17
CA GLU A 90 15.53 -0.71 -6.79
C GLU A 90 14.59 -0.03 -5.77
N ASN A 91 13.85 -0.82 -5.00
CA ASN A 91 12.99 -0.30 -3.95
C ASN A 91 13.76 0.46 -2.86
N THR A 92 14.95 -0.02 -2.50
CA THR A 92 15.82 0.69 -1.55
C THR A 92 16.22 2.07 -2.08
N CYS A 93 16.61 2.16 -3.35
CA CYS A 93 16.92 3.43 -4.00
C CYS A 93 15.69 4.34 -4.08
N MET A 94 14.54 3.79 -4.43
CA MET A 94 13.27 4.50 -4.51
C MET A 94 12.86 5.09 -3.14
N MET A 95 12.98 4.31 -2.07
CA MET A 95 12.72 4.79 -0.70
C MET A 95 13.68 5.91 -0.29
N ALA A 96 14.97 5.78 -0.60
CA ALA A 96 15.95 6.83 -0.34
C ALA A 96 15.59 8.12 -1.11
N ALA A 97 15.23 8.00 -2.38
CA ALA A 97 14.80 9.15 -3.20
C ALA A 97 13.53 9.80 -2.63
N ALA A 98 12.55 8.99 -2.19
CA ALA A 98 11.33 9.50 -1.55
C ALA A 98 11.63 10.27 -0.26
N ILE A 99 12.48 9.74 0.60
CA ILE A 99 12.90 10.42 1.84
C ILE A 99 13.60 11.75 1.52
N LEU A 100 14.52 11.75 0.58
CA LEU A 100 15.23 12.98 0.18
C LEU A 100 14.28 14.03 -0.40
N ARG A 101 13.29 13.62 -1.20
CA ARG A 101 12.33 14.53 -1.81
C ARG A 101 11.36 15.13 -0.79
N ILE A 102 10.89 14.32 0.15
CA ILE A 102 9.86 14.74 1.12
C ILE A 102 10.47 15.44 2.33
N CYS A 103 11.64 14.98 2.80
CA CYS A 103 12.28 15.47 4.02
C CYS A 103 13.55 16.29 3.75
N GLY A 104 14.04 16.32 2.51
CA GLY A 104 15.21 17.13 2.12
C GLY A 104 14.84 18.60 2.00
N GLU A 105 15.73 19.49 2.49
CA GLU A 105 15.68 20.94 2.27
C GLU A 105 16.39 21.32 0.96
#